data_d56f012ad7f1bb69ddf3d4dd3fa74365
#
_entry.id   d56f012ad7f1bb69ddf3d4dd3fa74365
#
_cell.length_a   1.000
_cell.length_b   1.000
_cell.length_c   1.000
_cell.angle_alpha   90.00
_cell.angle_beta   90.00
_cell.angle_gamma   90.00
#
_symmetry.space_group_name_H-M   'P 1'
#
loop_
_entity.id
_entity.type
_entity.pdbx_description
1 polymer ?
#
loop_
_entity_poly.entity_id
_entity_poly.type
_entity_poly.pdbx_seq_one_letter_code
_entity_poly.pdbx_strand_id
1 'polypeptide(L)'
;MTNKILHLNLYRKYFNQIAEGTKTIEYRDKTDYWKKRLENREYDVIKFRNGYAKDAPTMLVEYVGLNVGNPFSYEIQLGKVLEVQYNDNRWNNKKSNKRS
;
A
#
# COMPACT_ATOMS: atom_id res chain seq x y z
N MET A 1 14.24 -16.81 5.13
CA MET A 1 12.89 -17.10 4.68
C MET A 1 12.38 -16.02 3.76
N THR A 2 11.63 -16.43 2.75
CA THR A 2 11.12 -15.50 1.78
C THR A 2 9.79 -14.92 2.25
N ASN A 3 9.67 -13.60 2.28
CA ASN A 3 8.41 -12.96 2.59
C ASN A 3 7.46 -13.07 1.41
N LYS A 4 6.20 -13.27 1.71
CA LYS A 4 5.16 -13.22 0.70
C LYS A 4 4.64 -11.81 0.63
N ILE A 5 4.82 -11.19 -0.51
CA ILE A 5 4.56 -9.76 -0.69
C ILE A 5 3.38 -9.55 -1.63
N LEU A 6 2.43 -8.75 -1.15
CA LEU A 6 1.32 -8.29 -1.99
C LEU A 6 1.68 -6.91 -2.53
N HIS A 7 1.68 -6.77 -3.86
CA HIS A 7 2.05 -5.51 -4.50
C HIS A 7 0.79 -4.74 -4.90
N LEU A 8 0.69 -3.49 -4.44
CA LEU A 8 -0.48 -2.66 -4.72
C LEU A 8 -0.04 -1.25 -5.08
N ASN A 9 -0.76 -0.65 -6.04
CA ASN A 9 -0.55 0.75 -6.40
C ASN A 9 -1.59 1.62 -5.69
N LEU A 10 -1.18 2.84 -5.36
CA LEU A 10 -2.05 3.81 -4.68
C LEU A 10 -1.91 5.19 -5.30
N TYR A 11 -2.98 5.96 -5.24
CA TYR A 11 -2.89 7.40 -5.44
C TYR A 11 -2.12 8.02 -4.27
N ARG A 12 -1.51 9.18 -4.53
CA ARG A 12 -0.69 9.86 -3.53
C ARG A 12 -1.45 10.12 -2.23
N LYS A 13 -2.70 10.51 -2.34
CA LYS A 13 -3.51 10.81 -1.16
C LYS A 13 -3.57 9.61 -0.21
N TYR A 14 -3.83 8.44 -0.75
CA TYR A 14 -3.97 7.24 0.08
C TYR A 14 -2.63 6.73 0.56
N PHE A 15 -1.61 6.85 -0.29
CA PHE A 15 -0.25 6.50 0.10
C PHE A 15 0.16 7.31 1.34
N ASN A 16 -0.08 8.61 1.30
CA ASN A 16 0.28 9.48 2.42
C ASN A 16 -0.52 9.15 3.68
N GLN A 17 -1.80 8.85 3.54
CA GLN A 17 -2.63 8.52 4.69
C GLN A 17 -2.16 7.26 5.38
N ILE A 18 -1.74 6.26 4.61
CA ILE A 18 -1.20 5.04 5.20
C ILE A 18 0.13 5.33 5.87
N ALA A 19 1.00 6.08 5.20
CA ALA A 19 2.31 6.42 5.77
C ALA A 19 2.18 7.20 7.07
N GLU A 20 1.14 8.04 7.19
CA GLU A 20 0.89 8.83 8.39
C GLU A 20 0.19 8.04 9.49
N GLY A 21 -0.35 6.88 9.15
CA GLY A 21 -1.08 6.06 10.12
C GLY A 21 -2.55 6.39 10.24
N THR A 22 -3.07 7.30 9.43
CA THR A 22 -4.49 7.68 9.51
C THR A 22 -5.39 6.75 8.72
N LYS A 23 -4.82 5.97 7.78
CA LYS A 23 -5.58 4.99 7.02
C LYS A 23 -5.01 3.61 7.36
N THR A 24 -5.85 2.74 7.93
CA THR A 24 -5.44 1.41 8.37
C THR A 24 -6.14 0.28 7.63
N ILE A 25 -6.98 0.61 6.66
CA ILE A 25 -7.66 -0.38 5.83
C ILE A 25 -7.57 0.07 4.38
N GLU A 26 -7.19 -0.86 3.51
CA GLU A 26 -7.17 -0.61 2.07
C GLU A 26 -8.32 -1.39 1.43
N TYR A 27 -9.08 -0.72 0.57
CA TYR A 27 -10.26 -1.31 -0.06
C TYR A 27 -9.98 -1.66 -1.50
N ARG A 28 -10.45 -2.84 -1.93
CA ARG A 28 -10.39 -3.27 -3.32
C ARG A 28 -11.73 -3.86 -3.71
N ASP A 29 -12.14 -3.64 -4.97
CA ASP A 29 -13.45 -4.07 -5.43
C ASP A 29 -13.61 -5.60 -5.41
N LYS A 30 -14.83 -6.06 -5.19
CA LYS A 30 -15.16 -7.48 -5.22
C LYS A 30 -15.25 -7.96 -6.67
N THR A 31 -14.10 -8.16 -7.29
CA THR A 31 -13.98 -8.64 -8.67
C THR A 31 -13.22 -9.94 -8.68
N ASP A 32 -13.33 -10.69 -9.78
CA ASP A 32 -12.56 -11.93 -9.93
C ASP A 32 -11.07 -11.67 -9.90
N TYR A 33 -10.65 -10.52 -10.43
CA TYR A 33 -9.25 -10.12 -10.42
C TYR A 33 -8.70 -10.09 -8.99
N TRP A 34 -9.43 -9.41 -8.08
CA TRP A 34 -8.98 -9.30 -6.71
C TRP A 34 -9.25 -10.55 -5.90
N LYS A 35 -10.31 -11.29 -6.24
CA LYS A 35 -10.59 -12.56 -5.58
C LYS A 35 -9.41 -13.50 -5.72
N LYS A 36 -8.86 -13.62 -6.92
CA LYS A 36 -7.73 -14.51 -7.17
C LYS A 36 -6.47 -14.09 -6.42
N ARG A 37 -6.32 -12.80 -6.19
CA ARG A 37 -5.13 -12.26 -5.55
C ARG A 37 -5.22 -12.23 -4.04
N LEU A 38 -6.42 -12.20 -3.51
CA LEU A 38 -6.60 -11.96 -2.07
C LEU A 38 -7.17 -13.16 -1.32
N GLU A 39 -8.15 -13.87 -1.88
CA GLU A 39 -8.77 -14.97 -1.15
C GLU A 39 -7.87 -16.21 -1.18
N ASN A 40 -7.85 -16.90 -0.05
CA ASN A 40 -7.07 -18.12 0.12
C ASN A 40 -5.59 -17.91 -0.12
N ARG A 41 -5.12 -16.71 0.17
CA ARG A 41 -3.71 -16.34 0.06
C ARG A 41 -3.23 -15.76 1.38
N GLU A 42 -1.99 -16.03 1.69
CA GLU A 42 -1.35 -15.51 2.88
C GLU A 42 -0.21 -14.61 2.48
N TYR A 43 -0.20 -13.41 3.04
CA TYR A 43 0.86 -12.43 2.78
C TYR A 43 1.46 -12.01 4.10
N ASP A 44 2.75 -11.69 4.07
CA ASP A 44 3.44 -11.15 5.24
C ASP A 44 3.40 -9.64 5.24
N VAL A 45 3.65 -9.06 4.08
CA VAL A 45 3.73 -7.61 3.91
C VAL A 45 3.07 -7.19 2.62
N ILE A 46 2.75 -5.90 2.56
CA ILE A 46 2.27 -5.27 1.34
C ILE A 46 3.30 -4.25 0.92
N LYS A 47 3.65 -4.26 -0.36
CA LYS A 47 4.48 -3.21 -0.93
C LYS A 47 3.60 -2.29 -1.74
N PHE A 48 3.39 -1.08 -1.22
CA PHE A 48 2.62 -0.06 -1.91
C PHE A 48 3.54 0.78 -2.79
N ARG A 49 3.03 1.17 -3.95
CA ARG A 49 3.70 2.11 -4.84
C ARG A 49 2.77 3.27 -5.12
N ASN A 50 3.33 4.45 -5.20
CA ASN A 50 2.56 5.62 -5.60
C ASN A 50 2.77 5.84 -7.10
N GLY A 51 2.09 5.02 -7.91
CA GLY A 51 2.15 5.12 -9.36
C GLY A 51 3.06 4.09 -10.00
N TYR A 52 3.36 4.29 -11.28
CA TYR A 52 4.06 3.30 -12.09
C TYR A 52 5.44 3.74 -12.53
N ALA A 53 5.88 4.92 -12.16
CA ALA A 53 7.21 5.39 -12.53
C ALA A 53 8.28 4.52 -11.89
N LYS A 54 9.40 4.39 -12.56
CA LYS A 54 10.49 3.55 -12.09
C LYS A 54 10.95 3.95 -10.69
N ASP A 55 10.99 5.24 -10.42
CA ASP A 55 11.46 5.78 -9.15
C ASP A 55 10.31 6.26 -8.26
N ALA A 56 9.12 5.70 -8.46
CA ALA A 56 7.96 6.07 -7.64
C ALA A 56 8.23 5.76 -6.17
N PRO A 57 7.64 6.54 -5.27
CA PRO A 57 7.71 6.21 -3.84
C PRO A 57 7.14 4.84 -3.54
N THR A 58 7.72 4.16 -2.58
CA THR A 58 7.26 2.84 -2.15
C THR A 58 7.17 2.79 -0.63
N MET A 59 6.39 1.82 -0.14
CA MET A 59 6.17 1.67 1.28
C MET A 59 5.93 0.20 1.59
N LEU A 60 6.52 -0.30 2.67
CA LEU A 60 6.26 -1.64 3.17
C LEU A 60 5.40 -1.56 4.41
N VAL A 61 4.32 -2.33 4.44
CA VAL A 61 3.36 -2.33 5.54
C VAL A 61 3.02 -3.78 5.88
N GLU A 62 2.85 -4.06 7.16
CA GLU A 62 2.43 -5.39 7.59
C GLU A 62 1.03 -5.71 7.07
N TYR A 63 0.87 -6.92 6.57
CA TYR A 63 -0.43 -7.45 6.17
C TYR A 63 -1.03 -8.17 7.37
N VAL A 64 -2.13 -7.66 7.89
CA VAL A 64 -2.76 -8.24 9.07
C VAL A 64 -3.82 -9.27 8.71
N GLY A 65 -4.62 -8.98 7.71
CA GLY A 65 -5.66 -9.91 7.32
C GLY A 65 -6.58 -9.33 6.26
N LEU A 66 -7.58 -10.13 5.91
CA LEU A 66 -8.54 -9.78 4.88
C LEU A 66 -9.95 -10.00 5.41
N ASN A 67 -10.77 -8.97 5.33
CA ASN A 67 -12.18 -9.07 5.66
C ASN A 67 -12.97 -9.21 4.37
N VAL A 68 -13.72 -10.30 4.24
CA VAL A 68 -14.49 -10.59 3.02
C VAL A 68 -15.99 -10.39 3.23
N GLY A 69 -16.41 -9.92 4.40
CA GLY A 69 -17.83 -9.81 4.73
C GLY A 69 -18.55 -8.67 4.05
N ASN A 70 -17.82 -7.66 3.55
CA ASN A 70 -18.43 -6.56 2.83
C ASN A 70 -18.77 -7.04 1.41
N PRO A 71 -20.05 -6.94 0.96
CA PRO A 71 -20.40 -7.47 -0.36
C PRO A 71 -19.82 -6.67 -1.53
N PHE A 72 -19.35 -5.46 -1.29
CA PHE A 72 -18.87 -4.59 -2.37
C PHE A 72 -17.35 -4.47 -2.42
N SER A 73 -16.68 -4.77 -1.32
CA SER A 73 -15.24 -4.53 -1.21
C SER A 73 -14.53 -5.59 -0.39
N TYR A 74 -13.30 -5.89 -0.77
CA TYR A 74 -12.35 -6.53 0.11
C TYR A 74 -11.75 -5.46 1.01
N GLU A 75 -11.58 -5.78 2.28
CA GLU A 75 -10.96 -4.87 3.24
C GLU A 75 -9.66 -5.49 3.71
N ILE A 76 -8.56 -4.93 3.23
CA ILE A 76 -7.23 -5.41 3.59
C ILE A 76 -6.81 -4.66 4.84
N GLN A 77 -6.59 -5.41 5.92
CA GLN A 77 -6.24 -4.81 7.20
C GLN A 77 -4.73 -4.61 7.28
N LEU A 78 -4.33 -3.38 7.59
CA LEU A 78 -2.95 -2.95 7.57
C LEU A 78 -2.42 -2.89 9.00
N GLY A 79 -1.19 -3.36 9.18
CA GLY A 79 -0.52 -3.24 10.46
C GLY A 79 0.50 -2.11 10.43
N LYS A 80 1.66 -2.39 11.00
CA LYS A 80 2.70 -1.38 11.15
C LYS A 80 3.32 -1.02 9.81
N VAL A 81 3.60 0.27 9.62
CA VAL A 81 4.39 0.76 8.49
C VAL A 81 5.85 0.46 8.81
N LEU A 82 6.48 -0.35 7.98
CA LEU A 82 7.83 -0.83 8.23
C LEU A 82 8.88 0.05 7.57
N GLU A 83 8.56 0.60 6.39
CA GLU A 83 9.53 1.38 5.64
C GLU A 83 8.80 2.26 4.64
N VAL A 84 9.27 3.50 4.47
CA VAL A 84 8.76 4.40 3.43
C VAL A 84 9.95 4.94 2.67
N GLN A 85 9.94 4.83 1.33
CA GLN A 85 11.01 5.32 0.48
C GLN A 85 10.44 6.32 -0.53
N TYR A 86 10.96 7.53 -0.48
CA TYR A 86 10.58 8.59 -1.41
C TYR A 86 11.71 8.73 -2.44
N ASN A 87 11.68 7.84 -3.44
CA ASN A 87 12.71 7.81 -4.48
C ASN A 87 12.43 8.77 -5.63
N ASP A 88 11.21 9.29 -5.69
CA ASP A 88 10.77 10.18 -6.73
C ASP A 88 11.33 11.57 -6.49
N ASN A 89 12.00 12.13 -7.50
CA ASN A 89 12.60 13.46 -7.38
C ASN A 89 11.57 14.53 -7.05
N ARG A 90 10.33 14.36 -7.48
CA ARG A 90 9.28 15.32 -7.15
C ARG A 90 9.08 15.44 -5.65
N TRP A 91 9.16 14.32 -4.94
CA TRP A 91 9.01 14.32 -3.49
C TRP A 91 10.21 15.01 -2.84
N ASN A 92 11.40 14.69 -3.29
CA ASN A 92 12.62 15.26 -2.74
C ASN A 92 12.72 16.74 -3.02
N ASN A 93 12.42 17.15 -4.24
CA ASN A 93 12.47 18.56 -4.61
C ASN A 93 11.48 19.38 -3.80
N LYS A 94 10.31 18.83 -3.55
CA LYS A 94 9.30 19.49 -2.75
C LYS A 94 9.82 19.77 -1.36
N LYS A 95 10.46 18.78 -0.76
CA LYS A 95 11.04 18.94 0.57
C LYS A 95 12.17 19.95 0.56
N SER A 96 13.01 19.88 -0.45
CA SER A 96 14.13 20.80 -0.56
C SER A 96 13.66 22.24 -0.68
N ASN A 97 12.63 22.46 -1.47
CA ASN A 97 12.08 23.80 -1.63
C ASN A 97 11.57 24.36 -0.33
N LYS A 98 11.00 23.53 0.49
CA LYS A 98 10.50 23.98 1.78
C LYS A 98 11.62 24.38 2.72
N ARG A 99 12.75 23.73 2.58
CA ARG A 99 13.90 24.01 3.42
C ARG A 99 14.63 25.26 2.96
N SER A 100 14.53 25.51 1.71
CA SER A 100 15.31 26.59 1.08
C SER A 100 14.89 27.96 1.49
#